data_eeac3d9f52596d7d463e27c1cb98c27b
#
_entry.id   eeac3d9f52596d7d463e27c1cb98c27b
#
_cell.length_a   1.000
_cell.length_b   1.000
_cell.length_c   1.000
_cell.angle_alpha   90.00
_cell.angle_beta   90.00
_cell.angle_gamma   90.00
#
_symmetry.space_group_name_H-M   'P 1'
#
loop_
_entity.id
_entity.type
_entity.pdbx_description
1 polymer ?
#
loop_
_entity_poly.entity_id
_entity_poly.type
_entity_poly.pdbx_seq_one_letter_code
_entity_poly.pdbx_strand_id
1 'polypeptide(L)'
;MKGLYAIVDTQFLDRRGTDPIDYARAVLEARPAALQLRAKDVPARAILGMLRALGPLCRQAGVPLVANDRADLAALAGCALVHIGQDDLPYSLVHRIAPQLQIGISTHSTVQLAHALASRPRYVAYGPVFETSSKANHDPIVGIDGLAEAARLARREGTPLVAIGGITLDRVHEILPHADAFAVIADLYPEGATLAEVSERAHAFQIACGVLPTRGAA
;
A
#
# COMPACT_ATOMS: atom_id res chain seq x y z
N MET A 1 -4.18 -2.20 11.08
CA MET A 1 -3.50 -1.38 10.05
C MET A 1 -4.01 0.03 10.22
N LYS A 2 -3.16 1.03 10.39
CA LYS A 2 -3.57 2.44 10.54
C LYS A 2 -2.47 3.37 10.01
N GLY A 3 -2.85 4.38 9.22
CA GLY A 3 -1.95 5.40 8.71
C GLY A 3 -1.37 5.12 7.32
N LEU A 4 -0.13 5.56 7.08
CA LEU A 4 0.52 5.47 5.77
C LEU A 4 0.77 4.02 5.35
N TYR A 5 0.30 3.66 4.16
CA TYR A 5 0.66 2.44 3.43
C TYR A 5 1.59 2.85 2.28
N ALA A 6 2.88 2.59 2.43
CA ALA A 6 3.87 3.03 1.45
C ALA A 6 4.07 1.99 0.35
N ILE A 7 4.17 2.46 -0.90
CA ILE A 7 4.42 1.59 -2.06
C ILE A 7 5.78 1.91 -2.67
N VAL A 8 6.65 0.92 -2.69
CA VAL A 8 7.91 0.90 -3.45
C VAL A 8 7.58 0.45 -4.87
N ASP A 9 7.31 1.39 -5.75
CA ASP A 9 7.00 1.12 -7.15
C ASP A 9 8.27 1.23 -7.99
N THR A 10 8.74 0.11 -8.53
CA THR A 10 10.03 0.06 -9.25
C THR A 10 10.03 0.91 -10.51
N GLN A 11 8.93 0.97 -11.26
CA GLN A 11 8.86 1.80 -12.47
C GLN A 11 8.87 3.29 -12.14
N PHE A 12 8.22 3.68 -11.03
CA PHE A 12 8.24 5.06 -10.56
C PHE A 12 9.63 5.47 -10.09
N LEU A 13 10.33 4.61 -9.34
CA LEU A 13 11.67 4.87 -8.83
C LEU A 13 12.74 4.86 -9.92
N ASP A 14 12.61 3.98 -10.92
CA ASP A 14 13.51 3.91 -12.06
C ASP A 14 13.53 5.24 -12.84
N ARG A 15 12.36 5.85 -13.08
CA ARG A 15 12.26 7.19 -13.70
C ARG A 15 12.96 8.30 -12.89
N ARG A 16 13.23 8.06 -11.60
CA ARG A 16 13.95 8.99 -10.69
C ARG A 16 15.41 8.59 -10.46
N GLY A 17 15.87 7.49 -11.06
CA GLY A 17 17.22 6.97 -10.86
C GLY A 17 17.49 6.54 -9.41
N THR A 18 16.46 6.10 -8.69
CA THR A 18 16.54 5.80 -7.25
C THR A 18 16.46 4.30 -7.00
N ASP A 19 17.40 3.79 -6.21
CA ASP A 19 17.37 2.39 -5.78
C ASP A 19 16.16 2.09 -4.87
N PRO A 20 15.38 1.04 -5.15
CA PRO A 20 14.20 0.67 -4.35
C PRO A 20 14.50 0.37 -2.88
N ILE A 21 15.70 -0.14 -2.56
CA ILE A 21 16.09 -0.47 -1.18
C ILE A 21 16.42 0.80 -0.39
N ASP A 22 17.11 1.75 -1.02
CA ASP A 22 17.44 3.02 -0.37
C ASP A 22 16.18 3.87 -0.14
N TYR A 23 15.26 3.90 -1.13
CA TYR A 23 13.95 4.51 -0.94
C TYR A 23 13.17 3.86 0.21
N ALA A 24 13.13 2.54 0.27
CA ALA A 24 12.45 1.81 1.34
C ALA A 24 13.04 2.12 2.71
N ARG A 25 14.39 2.24 2.83
CA ARG A 25 15.05 2.66 4.09
C ARG A 25 14.52 4.00 4.57
N ALA A 26 14.49 5.01 3.69
CA ALA A 26 14.01 6.35 4.02
C ALA A 26 12.54 6.33 4.51
N VAL A 27 11.67 5.60 3.81
CA VAL A 27 10.24 5.50 4.17
C VAL A 27 10.03 4.73 5.48
N LEU A 28 10.83 3.68 5.73
CA LEU A 28 10.71 2.84 6.94
C LEU A 28 11.05 3.58 8.23
N GLU A 29 11.78 4.70 8.18
CA GLU A 29 12.04 5.55 9.35
C GLU A 29 10.74 6.07 9.98
N ALA A 30 9.72 6.34 9.16
CA ALA A 30 8.40 6.77 9.63
C ALA A 30 7.50 5.61 10.11
N ARG A 31 7.96 4.37 10.06
CA ARG A 31 7.20 3.16 10.44
C ARG A 31 5.79 3.14 9.85
N PRO A 32 5.63 3.08 8.51
CA PRO A 32 4.31 3.03 7.88
C PRO A 32 3.52 1.79 8.31
N ALA A 33 2.20 1.81 8.11
CA ALA A 33 1.29 0.70 8.41
C ALA A 33 1.62 -0.57 7.61
N ALA A 34 2.22 -0.41 6.42
CA ALA A 34 2.76 -1.46 5.58
C ALA A 34 3.74 -0.87 4.55
N LEU A 35 4.67 -1.69 4.06
CA LEU A 35 5.50 -1.41 2.90
C LEU A 35 5.22 -2.45 1.81
N GLN A 36 4.75 -2.01 0.65
CA GLN A 36 4.49 -2.90 -0.48
C GLN A 36 5.59 -2.75 -1.54
N LEU A 37 6.17 -3.87 -2.00
CA LEU A 37 6.97 -3.89 -3.22
C LEU A 37 6.06 -4.14 -4.42
N ARG A 38 5.95 -3.15 -5.30
CA ARG A 38 5.26 -3.25 -6.60
C ARG A 38 6.29 -3.19 -7.73
N ALA A 39 6.53 -4.33 -8.36
CA ALA A 39 7.54 -4.52 -9.41
C ALA A 39 6.88 -5.17 -10.64
N LYS A 40 6.19 -4.34 -11.44
CA LYS A 40 5.62 -4.75 -12.73
C LYS A 40 6.73 -4.82 -13.77
N ASP A 41 6.63 -5.78 -14.69
CA ASP A 41 7.58 -5.99 -15.80
C ASP A 41 9.03 -6.26 -15.37
N VAL A 42 9.21 -6.75 -14.14
CA VAL A 42 10.51 -7.14 -13.57
C VAL A 42 10.62 -8.66 -13.51
N PRO A 43 11.78 -9.26 -13.90
CA PRO A 43 11.97 -10.71 -13.82
C PRO A 43 11.76 -11.25 -12.40
N ALA A 44 11.12 -12.41 -12.26
CA ALA A 44 10.80 -13.05 -10.98
C ALA A 44 12.01 -13.18 -10.04
N ARG A 45 13.20 -13.48 -10.59
CA ARG A 45 14.46 -13.58 -9.82
C ARG A 45 14.84 -12.25 -9.17
N ALA A 46 14.64 -11.12 -9.86
CA ALA A 46 14.94 -9.80 -9.34
C ALA A 46 13.92 -9.38 -8.26
N ILE A 47 12.61 -9.66 -8.50
CA ILE A 47 11.56 -9.43 -7.49
C ILE A 47 11.88 -10.20 -6.20
N LEU A 48 12.23 -11.49 -6.31
CA LEU A 48 12.59 -12.32 -5.16
C LEU A 48 13.82 -11.75 -4.43
N GLY A 49 14.81 -11.27 -5.16
CA GLY A 49 16.00 -10.60 -4.61
C GLY A 49 15.63 -9.37 -3.79
N MET A 50 14.79 -8.48 -4.35
CA MET A 50 14.32 -7.28 -3.67
C MET A 50 13.46 -7.60 -2.42
N LEU A 51 12.53 -8.56 -2.51
CA LEU A 51 11.73 -8.98 -1.35
C LEU A 51 12.61 -9.50 -0.21
N ARG A 52 13.63 -10.31 -0.54
CA ARG A 52 14.61 -10.82 0.45
C ARG A 52 15.47 -9.73 1.06
N ALA A 53 15.81 -8.68 0.31
CA ALA A 53 16.55 -7.52 0.82
C ALA A 53 15.68 -6.63 1.72
N LEU A 54 14.41 -6.43 1.36
CA LEU A 54 13.44 -5.63 2.13
C LEU A 54 12.98 -6.31 3.41
N GLY A 55 12.88 -7.63 3.43
CA GLY A 55 12.38 -8.41 4.57
C GLY A 55 13.06 -8.08 5.91
N PRO A 56 14.40 -8.12 6.02
CA PRO A 56 15.11 -7.72 7.23
C PRO A 56 14.85 -6.27 7.66
N LEU A 57 14.83 -5.34 6.71
CA LEU A 57 14.57 -3.91 6.97
C LEU A 57 13.17 -3.69 7.54
N CYS A 58 12.17 -4.32 6.94
CA CYS A 58 10.79 -4.26 7.41
C CYS A 58 10.64 -4.87 8.81
N ARG A 59 11.27 -6.02 9.08
CA ARG A 59 11.26 -6.64 10.42
C ARG A 59 11.91 -5.74 11.47
N GLN A 60 13.04 -5.11 11.15
CA GLN A 60 13.72 -4.18 12.05
C GLN A 60 12.85 -2.96 12.37
N ALA A 61 12.12 -2.45 11.38
CA ALA A 61 11.20 -1.32 11.55
C ALA A 61 9.86 -1.71 12.21
N GLY A 62 9.57 -3.02 12.34
CA GLY A 62 8.25 -3.50 12.81
C GLY A 62 7.13 -3.29 11.80
N VAL A 63 7.46 -3.19 10.50
CA VAL A 63 6.54 -2.90 9.40
C VAL A 63 6.30 -4.17 8.58
N PRO A 64 5.06 -4.57 8.30
CA PRO A 64 4.80 -5.73 7.44
C PRO A 64 5.21 -5.45 6.00
N LEU A 65 5.96 -6.39 5.40
CA LEU A 65 6.29 -6.39 3.97
C LEU A 65 5.16 -7.06 3.19
N VAL A 66 4.69 -6.39 2.16
CA VAL A 66 3.66 -6.86 1.23
C VAL A 66 4.27 -7.07 -0.15
N ALA A 67 4.10 -8.25 -0.73
CA ALA A 67 4.42 -8.48 -2.15
C ALA A 67 3.19 -8.18 -3.00
N ASN A 68 3.39 -7.51 -4.15
CA ASN A 68 2.31 -7.26 -5.10
C ASN A 68 2.16 -8.44 -6.08
N ASP A 69 0.94 -8.94 -6.30
CA ASP A 69 0.49 -9.97 -7.26
C ASP A 69 1.09 -11.38 -7.05
N ARG A 70 2.37 -11.48 -6.78
CA ARG A 70 3.17 -12.71 -6.83
C ARG A 70 3.18 -13.47 -5.49
N ALA A 71 2.10 -14.20 -5.21
CA ALA A 71 1.98 -15.04 -4.01
C ALA A 71 3.08 -16.10 -3.88
N ASP A 72 3.54 -16.66 -4.99
CA ASP A 72 4.65 -17.60 -5.06
C ASP A 72 5.96 -16.97 -4.55
N LEU A 73 6.28 -15.78 -5.03
CA LEU A 73 7.48 -15.05 -4.60
C LEU A 73 7.35 -14.52 -3.17
N ALA A 74 6.15 -14.10 -2.77
CA ALA A 74 5.86 -13.71 -1.39
C ALA A 74 6.15 -14.85 -0.40
N ALA A 75 5.67 -16.06 -0.70
CA ALA A 75 5.91 -17.24 0.10
C ALA A 75 7.41 -17.61 0.16
N LEU A 76 8.10 -17.62 -1.00
CA LEU A 76 9.53 -17.91 -1.10
C LEU A 76 10.42 -16.88 -0.39
N ALA A 77 9.98 -15.63 -0.28
CA ALA A 77 10.68 -14.56 0.43
C ALA A 77 10.35 -14.49 1.92
N GLY A 78 9.35 -15.24 2.40
CA GLY A 78 8.88 -15.18 3.79
C GLY A 78 8.14 -13.86 4.10
N CYS A 79 7.44 -13.29 3.12
CA CYS A 79 6.56 -12.15 3.34
C CYS A 79 5.38 -12.55 4.24
N ALA A 80 4.86 -11.60 5.02
CA ALA A 80 3.64 -11.82 5.80
C ALA A 80 2.37 -11.66 4.96
N LEU A 81 2.42 -10.80 3.92
CA LEU A 81 1.28 -10.42 3.13
C LEU A 81 1.56 -10.47 1.63
N VAL A 82 0.48 -10.71 0.88
CA VAL A 82 0.41 -10.47 -0.56
C VAL A 82 -0.79 -9.57 -0.85
N HIS A 83 -0.64 -8.66 -1.82
CA HIS A 83 -1.72 -7.83 -2.33
C HIS A 83 -2.05 -8.24 -3.75
N ILE A 84 -3.32 -8.50 -4.04
CA ILE A 84 -3.81 -8.93 -5.36
C ILE A 84 -4.85 -7.96 -5.91
N GLY A 85 -4.83 -7.78 -7.24
CA GLY A 85 -5.82 -7.04 -8.01
C GLY A 85 -6.92 -7.93 -8.57
N GLN A 86 -7.78 -7.33 -9.41
CA GLN A 86 -8.94 -8.01 -10.01
C GLN A 86 -8.54 -8.99 -11.12
N ASP A 87 -7.40 -8.73 -11.81
CA ASP A 87 -6.89 -9.55 -12.92
C ASP A 87 -5.84 -10.58 -12.48
N ASP A 88 -5.51 -10.60 -11.17
CA ASP A 88 -4.55 -11.53 -10.59
C ASP A 88 -5.22 -12.87 -10.22
N LEU A 89 -4.43 -13.81 -9.69
CA LEU A 89 -4.98 -15.05 -9.16
C LEU A 89 -6.05 -14.74 -8.08
N PRO A 90 -7.24 -15.36 -8.15
CA PRO A 90 -8.29 -15.11 -7.19
C PRO A 90 -7.89 -15.57 -5.77
N TYR A 91 -8.47 -14.93 -4.76
CA TYR A 91 -8.21 -15.18 -3.34
C TYR A 91 -8.13 -16.67 -2.98
N SER A 92 -9.11 -17.48 -3.45
CA SER A 92 -9.18 -18.91 -3.15
C SER A 92 -7.97 -19.70 -3.65
N LEU A 93 -7.44 -19.34 -4.82
CA LEU A 93 -6.25 -19.98 -5.38
C LEU A 93 -4.99 -19.52 -4.65
N VAL A 94 -4.85 -18.25 -4.35
CA VAL A 94 -3.73 -17.72 -3.56
C VAL A 94 -3.70 -18.38 -2.17
N HIS A 95 -4.84 -18.45 -1.49
CA HIS A 95 -4.95 -19.10 -0.18
C HIS A 95 -4.60 -20.60 -0.24
N ARG A 96 -4.95 -21.27 -1.34
CA ARG A 96 -4.62 -22.71 -1.54
C ARG A 96 -3.14 -22.96 -1.73
N ILE A 97 -2.43 -22.09 -2.50
CA ILE A 97 -1.00 -22.26 -2.79
C ILE A 97 -0.08 -21.71 -1.69
N ALA A 98 -0.56 -20.74 -0.92
CA ALA A 98 0.22 -20.07 0.13
C ALA A 98 -0.67 -19.73 1.35
N PRO A 99 -1.18 -20.74 2.08
CA PRO A 99 -2.14 -20.55 3.17
C PRO A 99 -1.60 -19.75 4.35
N GLN A 100 -0.27 -19.62 4.46
CA GLN A 100 0.39 -18.81 5.47
C GLN A 100 0.36 -17.31 5.19
N LEU A 101 0.08 -16.89 3.94
CA LEU A 101 0.02 -15.48 3.58
C LEU A 101 -1.31 -14.86 3.98
N GLN A 102 -1.25 -13.67 4.55
CA GLN A 102 -2.41 -12.79 4.66
C GLN A 102 -2.61 -12.07 3.33
N ILE A 103 -3.85 -11.95 2.88
CA ILE A 103 -4.17 -11.45 1.54
C ILE A 103 -4.90 -10.11 1.65
N GLY A 104 -4.38 -9.08 0.97
CA GLY A 104 -5.08 -7.83 0.68
C GLY A 104 -5.63 -7.85 -0.74
N ILE A 105 -6.77 -7.19 -0.97
CA ILE A 105 -7.44 -7.17 -2.28
C ILE A 105 -7.73 -5.75 -2.72
N SER A 106 -7.33 -5.40 -3.96
CA SER A 106 -7.72 -4.14 -4.62
C SER A 106 -9.15 -4.22 -5.17
N THR A 107 -9.93 -3.15 -4.97
CA THR A 107 -11.29 -3.03 -5.49
C THR A 107 -11.56 -1.61 -5.99
N HIS A 108 -12.39 -1.48 -7.03
CA HIS A 108 -12.66 -0.24 -7.75
C HIS A 108 -14.16 0.08 -7.87
N SER A 109 -15.01 -0.79 -7.34
CA SER A 109 -16.46 -0.63 -7.26
C SER A 109 -17.02 -1.32 -6.03
N THR A 110 -18.24 -0.93 -5.62
CA THR A 110 -18.95 -1.57 -4.49
C THR A 110 -19.26 -3.04 -4.74
N VAL A 111 -19.45 -3.44 -6.00
CA VAL A 111 -19.66 -4.85 -6.39
C VAL A 111 -18.38 -5.66 -6.16
N GLN A 112 -17.22 -5.18 -6.64
CA GLN A 112 -15.93 -5.82 -6.40
C GLN A 112 -15.61 -5.87 -4.89
N LEU A 113 -15.91 -4.80 -4.17
CA LEU A 113 -15.72 -4.73 -2.72
C LEU A 113 -16.55 -5.78 -1.99
N ALA A 114 -17.84 -5.93 -2.32
CA ALA A 114 -18.71 -6.94 -1.71
C ALA A 114 -18.19 -8.37 -1.95
N HIS A 115 -17.74 -8.66 -3.17
CA HIS A 115 -17.12 -9.96 -3.48
C HIS A 115 -15.81 -10.19 -2.71
N ALA A 116 -14.96 -9.17 -2.61
CA ALA A 116 -13.70 -9.26 -1.85
C ALA A 116 -13.97 -9.52 -0.36
N LEU A 117 -14.90 -8.80 0.24
CA LEU A 117 -15.28 -8.92 1.65
C LEU A 117 -15.81 -10.32 2.00
N ALA A 118 -16.55 -10.97 1.09
CA ALA A 118 -17.04 -12.34 1.27
C ALA A 118 -15.92 -13.36 1.50
N SER A 119 -14.70 -13.08 0.99
CA SER A 119 -13.50 -13.91 1.20
C SER A 119 -12.78 -13.64 2.53
N ARG A 120 -13.21 -12.65 3.32
CA ARG A 120 -12.61 -12.21 4.59
C ARG A 120 -11.10 -11.94 4.47
N PRO A 121 -10.68 -11.05 3.56
CA PRO A 121 -9.27 -10.73 3.38
C PRO A 121 -8.70 -9.99 4.60
N ARG A 122 -7.39 -9.90 4.68
CA ARG A 122 -6.71 -9.15 5.74
C ARG A 122 -7.05 -7.66 5.71
N TYR A 123 -7.23 -7.12 4.51
CA TYR A 123 -7.71 -5.77 4.23
C TYR A 123 -8.21 -5.68 2.79
N VAL A 124 -8.99 -4.67 2.50
CA VAL A 124 -9.36 -4.28 1.14
C VAL A 124 -8.81 -2.90 0.82
N ALA A 125 -8.33 -2.70 -0.42
CA ALA A 125 -7.99 -1.38 -0.92
C ALA A 125 -9.12 -0.91 -1.85
N TYR A 126 -9.49 0.37 -1.76
CA TYR A 126 -10.57 0.96 -2.53
C TYR A 126 -10.14 2.28 -3.17
N GLY A 127 -10.35 2.41 -4.47
CA GLY A 127 -9.99 3.59 -5.24
C GLY A 127 -9.98 3.34 -6.76
N PRO A 128 -9.56 4.33 -7.56
CA PRO A 128 -8.87 5.55 -7.14
C PRO A 128 -9.82 6.58 -6.53
N VAL A 129 -9.42 7.15 -5.37
CA VAL A 129 -10.25 8.17 -4.70
C VAL A 129 -10.15 9.50 -5.42
N PHE A 130 -8.96 9.85 -5.90
CA PHE A 130 -8.68 11.06 -6.64
C PHE A 130 -7.98 10.74 -7.97
N GLU A 131 -7.90 11.73 -8.84
CA GLU A 131 -7.13 11.62 -10.08
C GLU A 131 -5.67 11.25 -9.78
N THR A 132 -5.11 10.32 -10.58
CA THR A 132 -3.75 9.81 -10.38
C THR A 132 -3.08 9.49 -11.70
N SER A 133 -1.79 9.76 -11.79
CA SER A 133 -0.94 9.41 -12.94
C SER A 133 -0.10 8.15 -12.71
N SER A 134 -0.25 7.50 -11.54
CA SER A 134 0.61 6.37 -11.14
C SER A 134 0.32 5.05 -11.87
N LYS A 135 -0.81 4.94 -12.59
CA LYS A 135 -1.16 3.80 -13.44
C LYS A 135 -1.56 4.29 -14.83
N ALA A 136 -1.16 3.57 -15.87
CA ALA A 136 -1.48 3.91 -17.27
C ALA A 136 -2.98 3.76 -17.61
N ASN A 137 -3.64 2.75 -17.05
CA ASN A 137 -5.09 2.55 -17.18
C ASN A 137 -5.74 2.88 -15.82
N HIS A 138 -6.67 3.83 -15.85
CA HIS A 138 -7.36 4.30 -14.64
C HIS A 138 -8.79 3.75 -14.61
N ASP A 139 -9.12 3.07 -13.52
CA ASP A 139 -10.50 2.83 -13.15
C ASP A 139 -11.21 4.18 -12.88
N PRO A 140 -12.54 4.26 -13.01
CA PRO A 140 -13.28 5.48 -12.68
C PRO A 140 -12.97 5.97 -11.26
N ILE A 141 -12.82 7.29 -11.11
CA ILE A 141 -12.61 7.92 -9.80
C ILE A 141 -13.84 7.68 -8.92
N VAL A 142 -13.64 7.08 -7.75
CA VAL A 142 -14.73 6.77 -6.82
C VAL A 142 -15.11 7.97 -5.94
N GLY A 143 -14.21 8.93 -5.75
CA GLY A 143 -14.42 10.10 -4.91
C GLY A 143 -14.55 9.78 -3.41
N ILE A 144 -14.74 10.82 -2.60
CA ILE A 144 -14.93 10.70 -1.14
C ILE A 144 -16.27 10.02 -0.82
N ASP A 145 -17.32 10.30 -1.58
CA ASP A 145 -18.65 9.67 -1.35
C ASP A 145 -18.58 8.15 -1.57
N GLY A 146 -17.91 7.70 -2.64
CA GLY A 146 -17.67 6.29 -2.90
C GLY A 146 -16.81 5.64 -1.82
N LEU A 147 -15.78 6.36 -1.33
CA LEU A 147 -14.96 5.88 -0.21
C LEU A 147 -15.78 5.77 1.09
N ALA A 148 -16.69 6.70 1.37
CA ALA A 148 -17.56 6.66 2.54
C ALA A 148 -18.56 5.47 2.48
N GLU A 149 -19.06 5.13 1.29
CA GLU A 149 -19.88 3.95 1.08
C GLU A 149 -19.08 2.67 1.30
N ALA A 150 -17.89 2.58 0.72
CA ALA A 150 -16.98 1.45 0.90
C ALA A 150 -16.63 1.24 2.38
N ALA A 151 -16.39 2.32 3.11
CA ALA A 151 -16.12 2.28 4.56
C ALA A 151 -17.28 1.67 5.37
N ARG A 152 -18.52 1.97 5.01
CA ARG A 152 -19.70 1.36 5.66
C ARG A 152 -19.77 -0.15 5.44
N LEU A 153 -19.49 -0.59 4.22
CA LEU A 153 -19.45 -2.01 3.87
C LEU A 153 -18.31 -2.73 4.61
N ALA A 154 -17.11 -2.21 4.52
CA ALA A 154 -15.91 -2.81 5.15
C ALA A 154 -16.07 -2.91 6.68
N ARG A 155 -16.60 -1.87 7.34
CA ARG A 155 -16.85 -1.87 8.80
C ARG A 155 -17.86 -2.92 9.24
N ARG A 156 -18.91 -3.19 8.45
CA ARG A 156 -19.89 -4.26 8.74
C ARG A 156 -19.25 -5.63 8.79
N GLU A 157 -18.25 -5.86 7.95
CA GLU A 157 -17.50 -7.12 7.87
C GLU A 157 -16.27 -7.14 8.78
N GLY A 158 -15.98 -6.04 9.50
CA GLY A 158 -14.79 -5.92 10.36
C GLY A 158 -13.48 -5.96 9.59
N THR A 159 -13.48 -5.65 8.29
CA THR A 159 -12.31 -5.69 7.42
C THR A 159 -11.71 -4.29 7.29
N PRO A 160 -10.40 -4.10 7.56
CA PRO A 160 -9.73 -2.82 7.38
C PRO A 160 -9.80 -2.32 5.94
N LEU A 161 -10.05 -1.02 5.76
CA LEU A 161 -10.11 -0.35 4.46
C LEU A 161 -8.88 0.52 4.24
N VAL A 162 -8.22 0.34 3.10
CA VAL A 162 -7.10 1.16 2.63
C VAL A 162 -7.59 2.02 1.45
N ALA A 163 -7.58 3.34 1.59
CA ALA A 163 -7.84 4.24 0.47
C ALA A 163 -6.63 4.32 -0.45
N ILE A 164 -6.84 4.40 -1.77
CA ILE A 164 -5.76 4.52 -2.76
C ILE A 164 -6.15 5.42 -3.92
N GLY A 165 -5.18 6.04 -4.56
CA GLY A 165 -5.31 6.83 -5.79
C GLY A 165 -5.34 8.33 -5.53
N GLY A 166 -4.30 9.03 -5.99
CA GLY A 166 -4.16 10.49 -5.96
C GLY A 166 -4.14 11.13 -4.57
N ILE A 167 -3.79 10.36 -3.53
CA ILE A 167 -3.74 10.86 -2.16
C ILE A 167 -2.46 11.66 -1.96
N THR A 168 -2.63 12.91 -1.52
CA THR A 168 -1.56 13.85 -1.18
C THR A 168 -1.63 14.22 0.30
N LEU A 169 -0.55 14.77 0.84
CA LEU A 169 -0.44 15.08 2.27
C LEU A 169 -1.52 16.09 2.74
N ASP A 170 -1.83 17.09 1.93
CA ASP A 170 -2.86 18.10 2.20
C ASP A 170 -4.27 17.53 2.19
N ARG A 171 -4.50 16.40 1.47
CA ARG A 171 -5.80 15.75 1.35
C ARG A 171 -6.03 14.58 2.31
N VAL A 172 -5.03 14.20 3.09
CA VAL A 172 -5.16 13.10 4.07
C VAL A 172 -6.36 13.30 5.00
N HIS A 173 -6.63 14.53 5.41
CA HIS A 173 -7.75 14.86 6.32
C HIS A 173 -9.12 14.46 5.74
N GLU A 174 -9.28 14.45 4.40
CA GLU A 174 -10.50 14.01 3.73
C GLU A 174 -10.67 12.46 3.81
N ILE A 175 -9.57 11.73 3.92
CA ILE A 175 -9.53 10.25 3.92
C ILE A 175 -9.77 9.67 5.32
N LEU A 176 -9.21 10.30 6.35
CA LEU A 176 -9.19 9.76 7.72
C LEU A 176 -10.55 9.38 8.31
N PRO A 177 -11.68 10.06 8.00
CA PRO A 177 -12.99 9.64 8.50
C PRO A 177 -13.49 8.31 7.89
N HIS A 178 -12.93 7.90 6.76
CA HIS A 178 -13.46 6.84 5.92
C HIS A 178 -12.53 5.62 5.76
N ALA A 179 -11.23 5.75 6.01
CA ALA A 179 -10.29 4.65 5.83
C ALA A 179 -9.37 4.47 7.05
N ASP A 180 -8.96 3.22 7.29
CA ASP A 180 -8.01 2.88 8.36
C ASP A 180 -6.58 3.24 7.97
N ALA A 181 -6.27 3.10 6.67
CA ALA A 181 -4.97 3.44 6.10
C ALA A 181 -5.13 4.01 4.69
N PHE A 182 -4.09 4.61 4.17
CA PHE A 182 -4.09 5.17 2.81
C PHE A 182 -2.77 4.88 2.11
N ALA A 183 -2.86 4.47 0.83
CA ALA A 183 -1.71 4.08 0.03
C ALA A 183 -1.20 5.27 -0.82
N VAL A 184 0.11 5.54 -0.74
CA VAL A 184 0.76 6.66 -1.43
C VAL A 184 1.97 6.16 -2.22
N ILE A 185 2.14 6.68 -3.44
CA ILE A 185 3.31 6.50 -4.31
C ILE A 185 3.96 7.87 -4.58
N ALA A 186 3.37 8.64 -5.47
CA ALA A 186 4.00 9.84 -6.05
C ALA A 186 4.21 10.95 -5.02
N ASP A 187 3.25 11.17 -4.14
CA ASP A 187 3.33 12.27 -3.17
C ASP A 187 4.33 12.00 -2.03
N LEU A 188 4.77 10.74 -1.83
CA LEU A 188 5.89 10.44 -0.94
C LEU A 188 7.23 10.88 -1.50
N TYR A 189 7.37 10.94 -2.83
CA TYR A 189 8.61 11.28 -3.48
C TYR A 189 8.37 12.28 -4.61
N PRO A 190 8.16 13.57 -4.29
CA PRO A 190 8.05 14.65 -5.27
C PRO A 190 9.27 14.72 -6.20
N GLU A 191 9.10 15.34 -7.34
CA GLU A 191 10.20 15.54 -8.28
C GLU A 191 11.30 16.40 -7.69
N GLY A 192 12.56 15.98 -7.85
CA GLY A 192 13.74 16.68 -7.31
C GLY A 192 13.96 16.48 -5.80
N ALA A 193 13.09 15.80 -5.09
CA ALA A 193 13.30 15.54 -3.66
C ALA A 193 14.47 14.56 -3.42
N THR A 194 15.12 14.73 -2.28
CA THR A 194 16.15 13.81 -1.76
C THR A 194 15.52 12.68 -0.93
N LEU A 195 16.27 11.63 -0.64
CA LEU A 195 15.78 10.56 0.26
C LEU A 195 15.53 11.04 1.70
N ALA A 196 16.25 12.08 2.16
CA ALA A 196 15.97 12.70 3.45
C ALA A 196 14.60 13.38 3.46
N GLU A 197 14.25 14.10 2.40
CA GLU A 197 12.93 14.72 2.25
C GLU A 197 11.81 13.66 2.08
N VAL A 198 12.10 12.50 1.47
CA VAL A 198 11.16 11.36 1.45
C VAL A 198 10.88 10.86 2.87
N SER A 199 11.91 10.71 3.71
CA SER A 199 11.74 10.33 5.11
C SER A 199 10.90 11.36 5.88
N GLU A 200 11.21 12.65 5.74
CA GLU A 200 10.46 13.74 6.37
C GLU A 200 8.99 13.74 5.93
N ARG A 201 8.74 13.51 4.64
CA ARG A 201 7.38 13.47 4.10
C ARG A 201 6.61 12.26 4.60
N ALA A 202 7.25 11.08 4.70
CA ALA A 202 6.63 9.90 5.29
C ALA A 202 6.27 10.13 6.78
N HIS A 203 7.13 10.82 7.53
CA HIS A 203 6.81 11.25 8.91
C HIS A 203 5.63 12.23 8.94
N ALA A 204 5.58 13.20 8.03
CA ALA A 204 4.48 14.15 7.94
C ALA A 204 3.13 13.45 7.71
N PHE A 205 3.07 12.43 6.83
CA PHE A 205 1.88 11.59 6.66
C PHE A 205 1.47 10.86 7.94
N GLN A 206 2.42 10.30 8.68
CA GLN A 206 2.13 9.60 9.94
C GLN A 206 1.68 10.55 11.05
N ILE A 207 2.19 11.79 11.08
CA ILE A 207 1.73 12.85 11.98
C ILE A 207 0.31 13.28 11.61
N ALA A 208 0.04 13.51 10.33
CA ALA A 208 -1.27 13.95 9.85
C ALA A 208 -2.40 12.97 10.20
N CYS A 209 -2.10 11.67 10.28
CA CYS A 209 -3.07 10.65 10.69
C CYS A 209 -3.04 10.30 12.20
N GLY A 210 -2.29 11.05 13.01
CA GLY A 210 -2.23 10.86 14.46
C GLY A 210 -1.59 9.54 14.91
N VAL A 211 -0.72 8.96 14.08
CA VAL A 211 0.07 7.76 14.43
C VAL A 211 1.35 8.16 15.17
N LEU A 212 1.96 9.28 14.77
CA LEU A 212 3.11 9.88 15.44
C LEU A 212 2.74 11.24 16.05
N PRO A 213 3.37 11.63 17.19
CA PRO A 213 3.17 12.95 17.74
C PRO A 213 3.79 14.03 16.83
N THR A 214 3.25 15.24 16.87
CA THR A 214 3.85 16.41 16.21
C THR A 214 5.24 16.67 16.79
N ARG A 215 6.26 16.87 15.94
CA ARG A 215 7.60 17.27 16.38
C ARG A 215 7.46 18.65 17.04
N GLY A 216 7.57 18.72 18.38
CA GLY A 216 7.50 19.99 19.11
C GLY A 216 6.65 19.98 20.37
N ALA A 217 6.08 18.85 20.78
CA ALA A 217 5.40 18.67 22.06
C ALA A 217 6.32 18.00 23.10
N ALA A 218 7.53 18.55 23.28
CA ALA A 218 8.44 18.20 24.38
C ALA A 218 8.92 19.48 25.05
#